data_9ab24b4b2fb25c4efa568340c5e7da38
#
_entry.id   9ab24b4b2fb25c4efa568340c5e7da38
#
_cell.length_a   1.000
_cell.length_b   1.000
_cell.length_c   1.000
_cell.angle_alpha   90.00
_cell.angle_beta   90.00
_cell.angle_gamma   90.00
#
_symmetry.space_group_name_H-M   'P 1'
#
loop_
_entity.id
_entity.type
_entity.pdbx_description
1 polymer ?
#
loop_
_entity_poly.entity_id
_entity_poly.type
_entity_poly.pdbx_seq_one_letter_code
_entity_poly.pdbx_strand_id
1 'polypeptide(L)'
;MKYTDESGEFIGIDSFIINYILSGFDEDMAIQALHNDIRIWGGLFNVDKNKGVLGGAWELISRFTWQYTQNVYGFIVAQASNTFRLGDGVTSVEYLHGATVVSAATDRWSAITLGSFISGGKYLDADNGNDLFQHEFGHYLQSQDLGPLYLMKVGFPSAIDKGDHANNPVEQDANIRAFNYFKQYYSSDFDSFDSTTGKYLGLWHHERDSAHPYGHPIVNMNWNNYGNSTSVNELALSKTNIVFYWHDYVSLWNPATYLLGGIINIIINNSSFASEK
;
A
#
# COMPACT_ATOMS: atom_id res chain seq x y z
N MET A 1 -26.61 11.18 -10.05
CA MET A 1 -26.95 9.76 -10.20
C MET A 1 -27.45 9.29 -8.85
N LYS A 2 -28.72 8.89 -8.71
CA LYS A 2 -29.26 8.45 -7.41
C LYS A 2 -28.91 6.97 -7.24
N TYR A 3 -28.00 6.66 -6.34
CA TYR A 3 -27.75 5.29 -5.89
C TYR A 3 -28.66 5.03 -4.69
N THR A 4 -29.78 4.37 -4.94
CA THR A 4 -30.60 3.78 -3.88
C THR A 4 -30.42 2.28 -3.97
N ASP A 5 -30.15 1.62 -2.85
CA ASP A 5 -30.29 0.17 -2.76
C ASP A 5 -31.79 -0.23 -2.77
N GLU A 6 -32.09 -1.52 -2.74
CA GLU A 6 -33.46 -2.03 -2.72
C GLU A 6 -34.25 -1.60 -1.48
N SER A 7 -33.57 -1.17 -0.40
CA SER A 7 -34.20 -0.61 0.82
C SER A 7 -34.53 0.88 0.68
N GLY A 8 -34.00 1.53 -0.36
CA GLY A 8 -34.16 2.97 -0.59
C GLY A 8 -33.21 3.84 0.22
N GLU A 9 -32.23 3.23 0.89
CA GLU A 9 -31.22 3.96 1.64
C GLU A 9 -30.12 4.48 0.70
N PHE A 10 -29.58 5.64 1.02
CA PHE A 10 -28.45 6.23 0.29
C PHE A 10 -27.16 5.67 0.85
N ILE A 11 -26.37 5.00 0.02
CA ILE A 11 -24.97 4.69 0.36
C ILE A 11 -24.26 6.02 0.64
N GLY A 12 -23.64 6.14 1.81
CA GLY A 12 -22.85 7.31 2.17
C GLY A 12 -23.59 8.45 2.85
N ILE A 13 -24.90 8.32 3.12
CA ILE A 13 -25.64 9.38 3.82
C ILE A 13 -25.10 9.60 5.24
N ASP A 14 -24.61 8.55 5.88
CA ASP A 14 -24.00 8.63 7.20
C ASP A 14 -22.72 9.47 7.15
N SER A 15 -21.87 9.23 6.17
CA SER A 15 -20.65 10.02 5.94
C SER A 15 -20.96 11.48 5.64
N PHE A 16 -22.01 11.76 4.87
CA PHE A 16 -22.49 13.12 4.62
C PHE A 16 -22.94 13.80 5.91
N ILE A 17 -23.86 13.22 6.66
CA ILE A 17 -24.43 13.82 7.87
C ILE A 17 -23.35 14.06 8.93
N ILE A 18 -22.50 13.05 9.18
CA ILE A 18 -21.45 13.16 10.19
C ILE A 18 -20.43 14.23 9.78
N ASN A 19 -19.98 14.26 8.52
CA ASN A 19 -19.06 15.30 8.06
C ASN A 19 -19.68 16.69 8.09
N TYR A 20 -20.96 16.83 7.74
CA TYR A 20 -21.67 18.11 7.83
C TYR A 20 -21.65 18.66 9.26
N ILE A 21 -21.86 17.81 10.25
CA ILE A 21 -21.79 18.20 11.67
C ILE A 21 -20.36 18.49 12.11
N LEU A 22 -19.41 17.58 11.81
CA LEU A 22 -18.03 17.69 12.26
C LEU A 22 -17.26 18.84 11.60
N SER A 23 -17.65 19.26 10.41
CA SER A 23 -17.07 20.40 9.70
C SER A 23 -17.62 21.75 10.12
N GLY A 24 -18.59 21.78 11.03
CA GLY A 24 -19.29 23.01 11.42
C GLY A 24 -20.32 23.46 10.37
N PHE A 25 -21.00 22.51 9.76
CA PHE A 25 -22.05 22.68 8.75
C PHE A 25 -21.52 23.10 7.36
N ASP A 26 -20.32 22.64 7.00
CA ASP A 26 -19.74 22.83 5.66
C ASP A 26 -20.31 21.78 4.69
N GLU A 27 -21.08 22.27 3.71
CA GLU A 27 -21.77 21.42 2.72
C GLU A 27 -20.78 20.81 1.72
N ASP A 28 -19.74 21.54 1.29
CA ASP A 28 -18.77 21.06 0.32
C ASP A 28 -17.97 19.88 0.89
N MET A 29 -17.57 19.97 2.15
CA MET A 29 -16.89 18.88 2.86
C MET A 29 -17.79 17.66 3.04
N ALA A 30 -19.07 17.86 3.30
CA ALA A 30 -20.04 16.79 3.44
C ALA A 30 -20.30 16.07 2.10
N ILE A 31 -20.42 16.83 1.01
CA ILE A 31 -20.55 16.30 -0.35
C ILE A 31 -19.29 15.51 -0.75
N GLN A 32 -18.11 16.01 -0.41
CA GLN A 32 -16.86 15.31 -0.66
C GLN A 32 -16.81 13.98 0.08
N ALA A 33 -17.20 13.95 1.36
CA ALA A 33 -17.26 12.73 2.14
C ALA A 33 -18.22 11.68 1.55
N LEU A 34 -19.38 12.12 1.03
CA LEU A 34 -20.31 11.26 0.31
C LEU A 34 -19.68 10.66 -0.97
N HIS A 35 -19.01 11.49 -1.77
CA HIS A 35 -18.33 11.02 -2.97
C HIS A 35 -17.20 10.04 -2.66
N ASN A 36 -16.43 10.32 -1.61
CA ASN A 36 -15.37 9.45 -1.14
C ASN A 36 -15.92 8.10 -0.68
N ASP A 37 -17.03 8.09 0.05
CA ASP A 37 -17.70 6.87 0.52
C ASP A 37 -18.08 5.95 -0.65
N ILE A 38 -18.75 6.50 -1.66
CA ILE A 38 -19.11 5.75 -2.88
C ILE A 38 -17.85 5.14 -3.54
N ARG A 39 -16.75 5.90 -3.59
CA ARG A 39 -15.48 5.43 -4.15
C ARG A 39 -14.82 4.37 -3.27
N ILE A 40 -14.89 4.49 -1.95
CA ILE A 40 -14.36 3.45 -1.04
C ILE A 40 -15.11 2.13 -1.26
N TRP A 41 -16.43 2.15 -1.40
CA TRP A 41 -17.20 0.96 -1.77
C TRP A 41 -16.81 0.41 -3.13
N GLY A 42 -16.65 1.26 -4.14
CA GLY A 42 -16.19 0.87 -5.47
C GLY A 42 -14.80 0.25 -5.45
N GLY A 43 -13.96 0.61 -4.50
CA GLY A 43 -12.62 0.08 -4.31
C GLY A 43 -12.57 -1.43 -4.05
N LEU A 44 -13.62 -2.00 -3.47
CA LEU A 44 -13.72 -3.45 -3.29
C LEU A 44 -13.78 -4.21 -4.64
N PHE A 45 -14.23 -3.55 -5.70
CA PHE A 45 -14.46 -4.13 -7.02
C PHE A 45 -13.49 -3.62 -8.10
N ASN A 46 -12.67 -2.62 -7.77
CA ASN A 46 -11.67 -2.09 -8.69
C ASN A 46 -10.57 -3.14 -8.95
N VAL A 47 -10.18 -3.35 -10.20
CA VAL A 47 -9.16 -4.32 -10.61
C VAL A 47 -8.12 -3.69 -11.53
N ASP A 48 -6.94 -4.29 -11.57
CA ASP A 48 -5.86 -3.85 -12.44
C ASP A 48 -6.14 -4.18 -13.90
N LYS A 49 -6.31 -3.14 -14.70
CA LYS A 49 -6.56 -3.26 -16.14
C LYS A 49 -5.37 -3.83 -16.92
N ASN A 50 -4.15 -3.66 -16.41
CA ASN A 50 -2.94 -4.17 -17.04
C ASN A 50 -2.87 -5.70 -17.02
N LYS A 51 -3.50 -6.34 -16.03
CA LYS A 51 -3.54 -7.80 -15.90
C LYS A 51 -4.55 -8.48 -16.85
N GLY A 52 -5.31 -7.70 -17.61
CA GLY A 52 -6.35 -8.20 -18.51
C GLY A 52 -7.54 -8.84 -17.76
N VAL A 53 -8.46 -9.41 -18.49
CA VAL A 53 -9.74 -9.92 -17.93
C VAL A 53 -9.53 -11.04 -16.91
N LEU A 54 -8.69 -12.02 -17.23
CA LEU A 54 -8.46 -13.16 -16.33
C LEU A 54 -7.67 -12.75 -15.07
N GLY A 55 -6.67 -11.90 -15.22
CA GLY A 55 -5.92 -11.37 -14.09
C GLY A 55 -6.77 -10.49 -13.19
N GLY A 56 -7.62 -9.65 -13.76
CA GLY A 56 -8.59 -8.85 -13.00
C GLY A 56 -9.63 -9.69 -12.26
N ALA A 57 -10.15 -10.73 -12.91
CA ALA A 57 -11.07 -11.68 -12.25
C ALA A 57 -10.40 -12.41 -11.07
N TRP A 58 -9.15 -12.86 -11.25
CA TRP A 58 -8.37 -13.48 -10.20
C TRP A 58 -8.10 -12.53 -9.02
N GLU A 59 -7.77 -11.29 -9.33
CA GLU A 59 -7.58 -10.24 -8.34
C GLU A 59 -8.85 -9.97 -7.54
N LEU A 60 -10.01 -9.89 -8.22
CA LEU A 60 -11.30 -9.73 -7.56
C LEU A 60 -11.62 -10.91 -6.63
N ILE A 61 -11.44 -12.14 -7.10
CA ILE A 61 -11.65 -13.35 -6.28
C ILE A 61 -10.74 -13.32 -5.06
N SER A 62 -9.48 -12.94 -5.22
CA SER A 62 -8.52 -12.90 -4.14
C SER A 62 -8.95 -12.01 -2.98
N ARG A 63 -9.57 -10.86 -3.28
CA ARG A 63 -10.07 -9.91 -2.28
C ARG A 63 -11.13 -10.47 -1.36
N PHE A 64 -12.01 -11.33 -1.90
CA PHE A 64 -13.11 -11.93 -1.15
C PHE A 64 -12.79 -13.33 -0.62
N THR A 65 -11.56 -13.80 -0.82
CA THR A 65 -11.10 -15.12 -0.36
C THR A 65 -9.86 -14.98 0.51
N TRP A 66 -8.67 -15.21 -0.02
CA TRP A 66 -7.44 -15.25 0.80
C TRP A 66 -6.90 -13.88 1.24
N GLN A 67 -7.31 -12.77 0.58
CA GLN A 67 -7.02 -11.41 1.04
C GLN A 67 -8.15 -10.80 1.88
N TYR A 68 -9.23 -11.55 2.18
CA TYR A 68 -10.44 -11.02 2.80
C TYR A 68 -10.18 -10.19 4.05
N THR A 69 -9.38 -10.72 4.98
CA THR A 69 -9.13 -10.07 6.27
C THR A 69 -8.50 -8.69 6.12
N GLN A 70 -7.41 -8.59 5.35
CA GLN A 70 -6.74 -7.31 5.14
C GLN A 70 -7.55 -6.34 4.30
N ASN A 71 -8.34 -6.82 3.33
CA ASN A 71 -9.24 -5.97 2.56
C ASN A 71 -10.36 -5.38 3.42
N VAL A 72 -10.94 -6.18 4.31
CA VAL A 72 -11.96 -5.70 5.26
C VAL A 72 -11.37 -4.65 6.19
N TYR A 73 -10.16 -4.88 6.72
CA TYR A 73 -9.50 -3.86 7.56
C TYR A 73 -9.20 -2.58 6.78
N GLY A 74 -8.68 -2.68 5.56
CA GLY A 74 -8.43 -1.53 4.71
C GLY A 74 -9.71 -0.74 4.41
N PHE A 75 -10.78 -1.44 4.06
CA PHE A 75 -12.10 -0.85 3.85
C PHE A 75 -12.61 -0.13 5.11
N ILE A 76 -12.54 -0.77 6.30
CA ILE A 76 -12.99 -0.17 7.56
C ILE A 76 -12.16 1.07 7.90
N VAL A 77 -10.82 1.00 7.74
CA VAL A 77 -9.94 2.15 7.99
C VAL A 77 -10.28 3.31 7.05
N ALA A 78 -10.45 3.05 5.75
CA ALA A 78 -10.82 4.06 4.78
C ALA A 78 -12.19 4.69 5.12
N GLN A 79 -13.20 3.87 5.44
CA GLN A 79 -14.52 4.34 5.83
C GLN A 79 -14.50 5.15 7.13
N ALA A 80 -13.78 4.66 8.15
CA ALA A 80 -13.66 5.39 9.41
C ALA A 80 -12.94 6.74 9.23
N SER A 81 -11.88 6.77 8.42
CA SER A 81 -11.17 8.00 8.10
C SER A 81 -12.06 9.01 7.37
N ASN A 82 -12.84 8.54 6.40
CA ASN A 82 -13.77 9.40 5.67
C ASN A 82 -14.92 9.88 6.54
N THR A 83 -15.57 8.98 7.28
CA THR A 83 -16.76 9.30 8.07
C THR A 83 -16.44 10.14 9.29
N PHE A 84 -15.38 9.81 10.04
CA PHE A 84 -15.03 10.48 11.30
C PHE A 84 -13.87 11.48 11.15
N ARG A 85 -13.49 11.84 9.93
CA ARG A 85 -12.41 12.80 9.63
C ARG A 85 -11.10 12.46 10.32
N LEU A 86 -10.77 11.19 10.44
CA LEU A 86 -9.49 10.79 11.00
C LEU A 86 -8.35 11.27 10.08
N GLY A 87 -7.26 11.78 10.66
CA GLY A 87 -6.17 12.36 9.90
C GLY A 87 -6.55 13.64 9.14
N ASP A 88 -7.39 14.50 9.74
CA ASP A 88 -7.91 15.75 9.19
C ASP A 88 -8.92 15.57 8.02
N GLY A 89 -9.38 14.34 7.81
CA GLY A 89 -10.36 13.97 6.79
C GLY A 89 -9.75 13.50 5.48
N VAL A 90 -10.51 12.71 4.74
CA VAL A 90 -10.13 12.20 3.43
C VAL A 90 -10.33 13.26 2.36
N THR A 91 -9.27 13.61 1.66
CA THR A 91 -9.27 14.61 0.59
C THR A 91 -9.57 14.02 -0.79
N SER A 92 -9.13 12.77 -1.03
CA SER A 92 -9.45 12.08 -2.28
C SER A 92 -9.47 10.56 -2.08
N VAL A 93 -10.25 9.90 -2.93
CA VAL A 93 -10.24 8.45 -3.12
C VAL A 93 -10.12 8.18 -4.60
N GLU A 94 -9.05 7.53 -5.01
CA GLU A 94 -8.75 7.26 -6.41
C GLU A 94 -8.38 5.81 -6.65
N TYR A 95 -8.39 5.38 -7.92
CA TYR A 95 -8.08 4.00 -8.30
C TYR A 95 -6.88 3.99 -9.24
N LEU A 96 -5.86 3.21 -8.88
CA LEU A 96 -4.72 3.00 -9.75
C LEU A 96 -4.24 1.54 -9.63
N HIS A 97 -4.07 0.86 -10.75
CA HIS A 97 -3.56 -0.52 -10.84
C HIS A 97 -4.27 -1.54 -9.91
N GLY A 98 -5.58 -1.37 -9.75
CA GLY A 98 -6.36 -2.20 -8.84
C GLY A 98 -6.33 -1.75 -7.39
N ALA A 99 -5.39 -0.92 -6.98
CA ALA A 99 -5.39 -0.33 -5.65
C ALA A 99 -6.42 0.79 -5.53
N THR A 100 -6.94 0.97 -4.32
CA THR A 100 -7.77 2.11 -3.90
C THR A 100 -6.90 3.01 -3.03
N VAL A 101 -6.57 4.18 -3.55
CA VAL A 101 -5.71 5.17 -2.91
C VAL A 101 -6.57 6.16 -2.16
N VAL A 102 -6.37 6.26 -0.85
CA VAL A 102 -7.12 7.11 0.06
C VAL A 102 -6.18 8.14 0.66
N SER A 103 -6.27 9.38 0.21
CA SER A 103 -5.41 10.47 0.66
C SER A 103 -6.13 11.32 1.70
N ALA A 104 -5.44 11.65 2.79
CA ALA A 104 -5.97 12.49 3.87
C ALA A 104 -5.22 13.82 3.93
N ALA A 105 -5.84 14.82 4.57
CA ALA A 105 -5.26 16.16 4.68
C ALA A 105 -4.03 16.23 5.59
N THR A 106 -3.78 15.20 6.40
CA THR A 106 -2.68 15.18 7.36
C THR A 106 -1.31 15.37 6.71
N ASP A 107 -0.49 16.23 7.33
CA ASP A 107 0.87 16.52 6.86
C ASP A 107 1.86 15.43 7.32
N ARG A 108 1.67 14.23 6.80
CA ARG A 108 2.55 13.08 7.06
C ARG A 108 2.99 12.46 5.75
N TRP A 109 4.29 12.24 5.64
CA TRP A 109 4.88 11.45 4.56
C TRP A 109 4.90 9.98 5.00
N SER A 110 3.73 9.37 5.10
CA SER A 110 3.56 7.97 5.45
C SER A 110 2.22 7.46 4.93
N ALA A 111 2.19 6.20 4.60
CA ALA A 111 0.97 5.51 4.23
C ALA A 111 0.95 4.10 4.83
N ILE A 112 -0.14 3.41 4.68
CA ILE A 112 -0.33 2.02 5.09
C ILE A 112 -1.14 1.29 4.04
N THR A 113 -0.71 0.09 3.70
CA THR A 113 -1.41 -0.79 2.78
C THR A 113 -2.10 -1.93 3.53
N LEU A 114 -3.41 -2.01 3.39
CA LEU A 114 -4.24 -3.08 3.92
C LEU A 114 -5.09 -3.69 2.79
N GLY A 115 -4.66 -4.84 2.29
CA GLY A 115 -5.28 -5.45 1.13
C GLY A 115 -5.14 -4.57 -0.11
N SER A 116 -6.27 -4.21 -0.74
CA SER A 116 -6.31 -3.32 -1.90
C SER A 116 -6.45 -1.84 -1.55
N PHE A 117 -6.45 -1.47 -0.28
CA PHE A 117 -6.54 -0.09 0.18
C PHE A 117 -5.18 0.43 0.61
N ILE A 118 -4.75 1.52 0.00
CA ILE A 118 -3.56 2.29 0.35
C ILE A 118 -4.03 3.60 0.95
N SER A 119 -3.80 3.82 2.24
CA SER A 119 -4.26 5.00 2.96
C SER A 119 -3.08 5.80 3.48
N GLY A 120 -3.01 7.10 3.18
CA GLY A 120 -1.88 7.95 3.58
C GLY A 120 -2.23 9.41 3.76
N GLY A 121 -1.21 10.23 4.07
CA GLY A 121 -1.33 11.68 4.17
C GLY A 121 -1.37 12.38 2.82
N LYS A 122 -1.26 13.71 2.84
CA LYS A 122 -1.38 14.59 1.66
C LYS A 122 -0.32 14.37 0.57
N TYR A 123 0.73 13.60 0.84
CA TYR A 123 1.79 13.27 -0.12
C TYR A 123 1.51 11.97 -0.88
N LEU A 124 0.44 11.27 -0.55
CA LEU A 124 0.02 10.07 -1.26
C LEU A 124 -0.92 10.45 -2.40
N ASP A 125 -0.49 10.22 -3.63
CA ASP A 125 -1.27 10.45 -4.84
C ASP A 125 -1.38 9.16 -5.67
N ALA A 126 -2.51 8.99 -6.34
CA ALA A 126 -2.71 7.88 -7.28
C ALA A 126 -2.02 8.21 -8.63
N ASP A 127 -0.70 8.29 -8.59
CA ASP A 127 0.15 8.60 -9.73
C ASP A 127 1.34 7.64 -9.81
N ASN A 128 1.69 7.22 -11.03
CA ASN A 128 2.80 6.29 -11.27
C ASN A 128 4.16 6.84 -10.84
N GLY A 129 4.32 8.17 -10.84
CA GLY A 129 5.53 8.85 -10.40
C GLY A 129 5.55 9.18 -8.92
N ASN A 130 4.48 8.87 -8.17
CA ASN A 130 4.45 9.14 -6.74
C ASN A 130 5.20 8.04 -5.97
N ASP A 131 6.28 8.43 -5.31
CA ASP A 131 7.20 7.52 -4.61
C ASP A 131 6.51 6.72 -3.51
N LEU A 132 5.65 7.40 -2.75
CA LEU A 132 4.93 6.77 -1.66
C LEU A 132 3.92 5.75 -2.21
N PHE A 133 3.21 6.10 -3.28
CA PHE A 133 2.33 5.15 -3.95
C PHE A 133 3.08 3.92 -4.47
N GLN A 134 4.22 4.11 -5.14
CA GLN A 134 5.01 3.00 -5.68
C GLN A 134 5.42 2.02 -4.58
N HIS A 135 5.90 2.53 -3.45
CA HIS A 135 6.29 1.72 -2.30
C HIS A 135 5.10 0.93 -1.74
N GLU A 136 4.01 1.63 -1.43
CA GLU A 136 2.80 1.02 -0.88
C GLU A 136 2.14 0.03 -1.86
N PHE A 137 2.25 0.31 -3.17
CA PHE A 137 1.82 -0.63 -4.19
C PHE A 137 2.60 -1.94 -4.14
N GLY A 138 3.87 -1.90 -3.76
CA GLY A 138 4.65 -3.10 -3.46
C GLY A 138 4.04 -3.93 -2.34
N HIS A 139 3.60 -3.29 -1.26
CA HIS A 139 2.87 -3.95 -0.17
C HIS A 139 1.51 -4.50 -0.62
N TYR A 140 0.82 -3.82 -1.54
CA TYR A 140 -0.38 -4.36 -2.16
C TYR A 140 -0.10 -5.66 -2.93
N LEU A 141 0.98 -5.72 -3.70
CA LEU A 141 1.40 -6.94 -4.39
C LEU A 141 1.78 -8.05 -3.41
N GLN A 142 2.46 -7.73 -2.31
CA GLN A 142 2.71 -8.69 -1.21
C GLN A 142 1.40 -9.22 -0.62
N SER A 143 0.41 -8.35 -0.42
CA SER A 143 -0.90 -8.77 0.09
C SER A 143 -1.60 -9.76 -0.85
N GLN A 144 -1.49 -9.55 -2.17
CA GLN A 144 -2.05 -10.48 -3.16
C GLN A 144 -1.41 -11.86 -3.09
N ASP A 145 -0.10 -11.92 -2.96
CA ASP A 145 0.66 -13.17 -2.97
C ASP A 145 0.61 -13.92 -1.64
N LEU A 146 0.76 -13.19 -0.52
CA LEU A 146 0.84 -13.78 0.81
C LEU A 146 -0.53 -14.10 1.42
N GLY A 147 -1.57 -13.46 0.92
CA GLY A 147 -2.94 -13.69 1.39
C GLY A 147 -3.08 -13.57 2.91
N PRO A 148 -3.60 -14.59 3.61
CA PRO A 148 -3.81 -14.53 5.05
C PRO A 148 -2.52 -14.32 5.86
N LEU A 149 -1.37 -14.65 5.32
CA LEU A 149 -0.07 -14.45 5.98
C LEU A 149 0.41 -13.00 5.91
N TYR A 150 -0.17 -12.16 5.06
CA TYR A 150 0.29 -10.80 4.83
C TYR A 150 0.39 -9.97 6.11
N LEU A 151 -0.67 -9.87 6.88
CA LEU A 151 -0.67 -9.04 8.10
C LEU A 151 0.40 -9.50 9.09
N MET A 152 0.59 -10.80 9.21
CA MET A 152 1.53 -11.41 10.15
C MET A 152 2.99 -11.28 9.69
N LYS A 153 3.25 -11.46 8.39
CA LYS A 153 4.61 -11.47 7.83
C LYS A 153 5.09 -10.09 7.38
N VAL A 154 4.17 -9.24 7.00
CA VAL A 154 4.44 -7.92 6.41
C VAL A 154 3.81 -6.81 7.23
N GLY A 155 2.49 -6.79 7.35
CA GLY A 155 1.77 -5.63 7.88
C GLY A 155 2.18 -5.25 9.31
N PHE A 156 2.24 -6.20 10.24
CA PHE A 156 2.71 -5.92 11.60
C PHE A 156 4.22 -5.63 11.67
N PRO A 157 5.11 -6.41 11.04
CA PRO A 157 6.53 -6.09 11.01
C PRO A 157 6.84 -4.72 10.41
N SER A 158 6.21 -4.34 9.31
CA SER A 158 6.37 -3.04 8.67
C SER A 158 5.87 -1.89 9.57
N ALA A 159 4.65 -2.03 10.11
CA ALA A 159 4.01 -0.98 10.92
C ALA A 159 4.75 -0.67 12.24
N ILE A 160 5.49 -1.62 12.79
CA ILE A 160 6.19 -1.49 14.09
C ILE A 160 7.69 -1.25 13.88
N ASP A 161 8.17 -1.33 12.66
CA ASP A 161 9.57 -1.08 12.36
C ASP A 161 9.95 0.35 12.75
N LYS A 162 10.90 0.44 13.67
CA LYS A 162 11.51 1.71 14.13
C LYS A 162 12.92 1.89 13.58
N GLY A 163 13.32 0.99 12.70
CA GLY A 163 14.68 0.86 12.25
C GLY A 163 14.94 1.49 10.89
N ASP A 164 15.91 0.96 10.26
CA ASP A 164 16.35 1.31 8.93
C ASP A 164 15.49 0.58 7.88
N HIS A 165 14.43 1.22 7.41
CA HIS A 165 13.58 0.67 6.36
C HIS A 165 14.37 0.18 5.14
N ALA A 166 15.51 0.80 4.86
CA ALA A 166 16.38 0.40 3.75
C ALA A 166 16.88 -1.04 3.85
N ASN A 167 17.06 -1.55 5.05
CA ASN A 167 17.57 -2.89 5.32
C ASN A 167 16.47 -3.88 5.75
N ASN A 168 15.24 -3.43 5.91
CA ASN A 168 14.13 -4.32 6.27
C ASN A 168 13.75 -5.23 5.09
N PRO A 169 13.87 -6.57 5.21
CA PRO A 169 13.55 -7.49 4.11
C PRO A 169 12.13 -7.36 3.57
N VAL A 170 11.19 -6.95 4.42
CA VAL A 170 9.79 -6.74 4.05
C VAL A 170 9.64 -5.53 3.14
N GLU A 171 10.30 -4.43 3.48
CA GLU A 171 10.29 -3.19 2.71
C GLU A 171 11.05 -3.34 1.39
N GLN A 172 12.19 -4.05 1.42
CA GLN A 172 12.94 -4.37 0.21
C GLN A 172 12.13 -5.24 -0.76
N ASP A 173 11.43 -6.25 -0.25
CA ASP A 173 10.57 -7.10 -1.09
C ASP A 173 9.41 -6.29 -1.69
N ALA A 174 8.80 -5.37 -0.95
CA ALA A 174 7.78 -4.46 -1.47
C ALA A 174 8.34 -3.62 -2.63
N ASN A 175 9.49 -2.99 -2.46
CA ASN A 175 10.15 -2.20 -3.49
C ASN A 175 10.48 -3.02 -4.75
N ILE A 176 11.00 -4.25 -4.58
CA ILE A 176 11.31 -5.15 -5.70
C ILE A 176 10.05 -5.52 -6.48
N ARG A 177 8.94 -5.80 -5.81
CA ARG A 177 7.67 -6.14 -6.44
C ARG A 177 7.10 -4.97 -7.22
N ALA A 178 7.08 -3.78 -6.62
CA ALA A 178 6.66 -2.56 -7.28
C ALA A 178 7.50 -2.29 -8.52
N PHE A 179 8.82 -2.35 -8.37
CA PHE A 179 9.77 -2.20 -9.46
C PHE A 179 9.48 -3.17 -10.63
N ASN A 180 9.33 -4.45 -10.36
CA ASN A 180 9.05 -5.45 -11.39
C ASN A 180 7.72 -5.19 -12.11
N TYR A 181 6.70 -4.77 -11.37
CA TYR A 181 5.40 -4.42 -11.94
C TYR A 181 5.53 -3.21 -12.88
N PHE A 182 6.11 -2.10 -12.42
CA PHE A 182 6.26 -0.88 -13.22
C PHE A 182 7.16 -1.13 -14.45
N LYS A 183 8.23 -1.89 -14.29
CA LYS A 183 9.08 -2.30 -15.40
C LYS A 183 8.32 -3.11 -16.45
N GLN A 184 7.48 -4.03 -16.02
CA GLN A 184 6.70 -4.88 -16.92
C GLN A 184 5.67 -4.09 -17.74
N TYR A 185 4.97 -3.15 -17.12
CA TYR A 185 3.84 -2.47 -17.75
C TYR A 185 4.13 -1.05 -18.23
N TYR A 186 5.21 -0.45 -17.77
CA TYR A 186 5.58 0.95 -18.04
C TYR A 186 7.05 1.09 -18.46
N SER A 187 7.61 0.12 -19.17
CA SER A 187 9.03 0.04 -19.50
C SER A 187 9.56 1.24 -20.28
N SER A 188 8.73 1.85 -21.15
CA SER A 188 9.14 3.03 -21.92
C SER A 188 9.48 4.25 -21.06
N ASP A 189 8.82 4.35 -19.90
CA ASP A 189 8.98 5.48 -18.99
C ASP A 189 9.98 5.18 -17.87
N PHE A 190 10.43 3.92 -17.80
CA PHE A 190 11.16 3.36 -16.70
C PHE A 190 12.66 3.21 -16.96
N ASP A 191 13.08 3.02 -18.20
CA ASP A 191 14.40 2.50 -18.58
C ASP A 191 15.46 3.57 -18.86
N SER A 192 15.31 4.78 -18.38
CA SER A 192 16.33 5.82 -18.60
C SER A 192 17.25 5.97 -17.39
N PHE A 193 18.26 5.10 -17.30
CA PHE A 193 19.39 5.30 -16.40
C PHE A 193 20.44 6.19 -17.08
N ASP A 194 20.69 7.35 -16.53
CA ASP A 194 21.80 8.22 -16.95
C ASP A 194 23.07 7.77 -16.25
N SER A 195 23.90 7.04 -16.99
CA SER A 195 25.21 6.56 -16.51
C SER A 195 26.19 7.68 -16.17
N THR A 196 25.96 8.91 -16.68
CA THR A 196 26.82 10.06 -16.45
C THR A 196 26.58 10.67 -15.08
N THR A 197 25.30 10.74 -14.69
CA THR A 197 24.89 11.29 -13.39
C THR A 197 24.65 10.22 -12.33
N GLY A 198 24.63 8.94 -12.73
CA GLY A 198 24.28 7.83 -11.84
C GLY A 198 22.81 7.81 -11.41
N LYS A 199 21.96 8.50 -12.15
CA LYS A 199 20.56 8.71 -11.80
C LYS A 199 19.62 7.95 -12.75
N TYR A 200 18.52 7.45 -12.20
CA TYR A 200 17.40 7.01 -13.01
C TYR A 200 16.56 8.22 -13.39
N LEU A 201 16.29 8.36 -14.68
CA LEU A 201 15.37 9.35 -15.23
C LEU A 201 14.04 8.61 -15.51
N GLY A 202 12.92 9.24 -15.26
CA GLY A 202 11.61 8.65 -15.52
C GLY A 202 10.82 8.37 -14.25
N LEU A 203 9.94 7.37 -14.27
CA LEU A 203 9.00 7.07 -13.18
C LEU A 203 9.68 6.73 -11.85
N TRP A 204 10.98 6.40 -11.89
CA TRP A 204 11.72 5.95 -10.71
C TRP A 204 12.83 6.96 -10.38
N HIS A 205 12.46 8.08 -9.82
CA HIS A 205 13.40 9.14 -9.42
C HIS A 205 14.10 8.84 -8.10
N HIS A 206 15.36 9.26 -7.99
CA HIS A 206 16.21 8.97 -6.83
C HIS A 206 16.62 10.21 -6.04
N GLU A 207 16.12 11.39 -6.37
CA GLU A 207 16.57 12.60 -5.69
C GLU A 207 15.77 12.87 -4.43
N ARG A 208 16.50 13.15 -3.35
CA ARG A 208 15.90 13.80 -2.19
C ARG A 208 15.65 15.25 -2.54
N ASP A 209 14.42 15.68 -2.38
CA ASP A 209 14.03 17.07 -2.48
C ASP A 209 13.23 17.50 -1.25
N SER A 210 12.73 18.74 -1.25
CA SER A 210 11.92 19.26 -0.13
C SER A 210 10.56 18.57 0.02
N ALA A 211 10.03 17.97 -1.05
CA ALA A 211 8.78 17.22 -1.04
C ALA A 211 9.01 15.74 -0.67
N HIS A 212 10.23 15.23 -0.91
CA HIS A 212 10.62 13.84 -0.67
C HIS A 212 11.85 13.77 0.26
N PRO A 213 11.74 14.21 1.52
CA PRO A 213 12.88 14.34 2.43
C PRO A 213 13.55 13.00 2.77
N TYR A 214 12.84 11.91 2.59
CA TYR A 214 13.34 10.55 2.82
C TYR A 214 13.91 9.90 1.56
N GLY A 215 13.78 10.55 0.42
CA GLY A 215 14.17 10.01 -0.87
C GLY A 215 13.19 8.95 -1.39
N HIS A 216 13.49 8.48 -2.58
CA HIS A 216 12.70 7.43 -3.23
C HIS A 216 12.89 6.07 -2.50
N PRO A 217 11.90 5.17 -2.47
CA PRO A 217 12.03 3.83 -1.89
C PRO A 217 13.27 3.07 -2.36
N ILE A 218 13.63 3.15 -3.63
CA ILE A 218 14.86 2.52 -4.15
C ILE A 218 16.14 3.14 -3.57
N VAL A 219 16.17 4.45 -3.28
CA VAL A 219 17.34 5.07 -2.65
C VAL A 219 17.60 4.51 -1.25
N ASN A 220 16.55 4.08 -0.60
CA ASN A 220 16.62 3.44 0.71
C ASN A 220 16.96 1.95 0.64
N MET A 221 17.10 1.36 -0.55
CA MET A 221 17.58 -0.01 -0.68
C MET A 221 19.08 -0.06 -0.42
N ASN A 222 19.51 -0.99 0.41
CA ASN A 222 20.92 -1.29 0.57
C ASN A 222 21.42 -2.05 -0.66
N TRP A 223 21.92 -1.32 -1.64
CA TRP A 223 22.46 -1.85 -2.89
C TRP A 223 23.58 -2.88 -2.68
N ASN A 224 24.28 -2.81 -1.54
CA ASN A 224 25.32 -3.78 -1.22
C ASN A 224 24.78 -5.20 -1.00
N ASN A 225 23.53 -5.32 -0.52
CA ASN A 225 22.86 -6.61 -0.35
C ASN A 225 22.43 -7.24 -1.68
N TYR A 226 22.45 -6.47 -2.76
CA TYR A 226 22.10 -6.92 -4.12
C TYR A 226 23.35 -7.04 -5.02
N GLY A 227 24.55 -7.16 -4.44
CA GLY A 227 25.74 -7.57 -5.16
C GLY A 227 26.40 -6.50 -6.00
N ASN A 228 26.54 -5.26 -5.54
CA ASN A 228 27.15 -4.16 -6.31
C ASN A 228 26.50 -3.93 -7.68
N SER A 229 25.28 -4.42 -7.86
CA SER A 229 24.61 -4.28 -9.13
C SER A 229 24.16 -2.85 -9.33
N THR A 230 24.82 -2.20 -10.25
CA THR A 230 24.47 -0.85 -10.71
C THR A 230 23.32 -0.88 -11.71
N SER A 231 22.78 -2.07 -12.02
CA SER A 231 21.75 -2.23 -13.03
C SER A 231 20.42 -2.62 -12.40
N VAL A 232 19.41 -1.90 -12.81
CA VAL A 232 17.99 -2.17 -12.54
C VAL A 232 17.57 -3.61 -12.90
N ASN A 233 18.24 -4.21 -13.89
CA ASN A 233 17.98 -5.57 -14.32
C ASN A 233 18.36 -6.62 -13.27
N GLU A 234 19.37 -6.35 -12.45
CA GLU A 234 19.82 -7.27 -11.40
C GLU A 234 18.90 -7.22 -10.18
N LEU A 235 18.33 -6.06 -9.87
CA LEU A 235 17.26 -5.94 -8.85
C LEU A 235 16.05 -6.81 -9.19
N ALA A 236 15.66 -6.80 -10.46
CA ALA A 236 14.54 -7.61 -10.94
C ALA A 236 14.77 -9.12 -10.79
N LEU A 237 16.02 -9.54 -10.70
CA LEU A 237 16.41 -10.93 -10.49
C LEU A 237 16.62 -11.29 -9.00
N SER A 238 16.64 -10.31 -8.11
CA SER A 238 16.78 -10.57 -6.68
C SER A 238 15.55 -11.33 -6.17
N LYS A 239 15.81 -12.35 -5.37
CA LYS A 239 14.73 -13.14 -4.76
C LYS A 239 14.15 -12.40 -3.58
N THR A 240 12.87 -12.60 -3.34
CA THR A 240 12.19 -12.10 -2.16
C THR A 240 12.84 -12.69 -0.90
N ASN A 241 13.10 -11.84 0.09
CA ASN A 241 13.76 -12.23 1.34
C ASN A 241 12.79 -12.62 2.45
N ILE A 242 11.50 -12.75 2.14
CA ILE A 242 10.50 -13.17 3.12
C ILE A 242 10.65 -14.65 3.41
N VAL A 243 11.16 -14.96 4.58
CA VAL A 243 11.33 -16.34 5.04
C VAL A 243 10.07 -16.81 5.76
N PHE A 244 9.58 -18.00 5.38
CA PHE A 244 8.45 -18.64 6.04
C PHE A 244 8.94 -19.63 7.08
N TYR A 245 8.32 -19.57 8.26
CA TYR A 245 8.59 -20.47 9.37
C TYR A 245 7.39 -21.38 9.64
N TRP A 246 7.59 -22.52 10.28
CA TRP A 246 6.51 -23.46 10.62
C TRP A 246 5.38 -22.82 11.45
N HIS A 247 5.72 -21.89 12.35
CA HIS A 247 4.73 -21.19 13.17
C HIS A 247 3.81 -20.27 12.35
N ASP A 248 4.23 -19.78 11.19
CA ASP A 248 3.40 -18.98 10.31
C ASP A 248 2.18 -19.78 9.85
N TYR A 249 2.39 -21.04 9.50
CA TYR A 249 1.31 -21.91 9.04
C TYR A 249 0.38 -22.34 10.17
N VAL A 250 0.90 -22.61 11.36
CA VAL A 250 0.07 -22.95 12.53
C VAL A 250 -0.78 -21.76 12.95
N SER A 251 -0.24 -20.55 12.84
CA SER A 251 -0.93 -19.32 13.23
C SER A 251 -2.15 -19.00 12.38
N LEU A 252 -2.24 -19.52 11.16
CA LEU A 252 -3.41 -19.29 10.28
C LEU A 252 -4.73 -19.85 10.81
N TRP A 253 -4.66 -20.87 11.65
CA TRP A 253 -5.84 -21.63 12.08
C TRP A 253 -6.46 -21.13 13.39
N ASN A 254 -5.81 -20.18 14.08
CA ASN A 254 -6.30 -19.68 15.37
C ASN A 254 -5.98 -18.16 15.50
N PRO A 255 -7.00 -17.31 15.72
CA PRO A 255 -6.79 -15.87 15.86
C PRO A 255 -5.80 -15.46 16.97
N ALA A 256 -5.75 -16.21 18.08
CA ALA A 256 -4.82 -15.91 19.17
C ALA A 256 -3.37 -16.21 18.76
N THR A 257 -3.13 -17.32 18.05
CA THR A 257 -1.80 -17.67 17.53
C THR A 257 -1.42 -16.80 16.35
N TYR A 258 -2.39 -16.25 15.61
CA TYR A 258 -2.15 -15.31 14.53
C TYR A 258 -1.46 -14.03 15.02
N LEU A 259 -1.98 -13.42 16.10
CA LEU A 259 -1.34 -12.26 16.73
C LEU A 259 0.03 -12.61 17.31
N LEU A 260 0.17 -13.76 17.95
CA LEU A 260 1.44 -14.23 18.48
C LEU A 260 2.48 -14.46 17.36
N GLY A 261 2.06 -15.03 16.23
CA GLY A 261 2.90 -15.18 15.03
C GLY A 261 3.41 -13.85 14.51
N GLY A 262 2.56 -12.82 14.50
CA GLY A 262 2.95 -11.45 14.14
C GLY A 262 4.03 -10.91 15.08
N ILE A 263 3.87 -11.06 16.38
CA ILE A 263 4.86 -10.63 17.40
C ILE A 263 6.20 -11.37 17.21
N ILE A 264 6.16 -12.67 16.97
CA ILE A 264 7.38 -13.47 16.72
C ILE A 264 8.10 -12.97 15.47
N ASN A 265 7.38 -12.70 14.39
CA ASN A 265 7.97 -12.16 13.16
C ASN A 265 8.62 -10.79 13.35
N ILE A 266 8.01 -9.90 14.16
CA ILE A 266 8.60 -8.62 14.54
C ILE A 266 9.93 -8.84 15.28
N ILE A 267 9.96 -9.76 16.25
CA ILE A 267 11.18 -10.07 17.02
C ILE A 267 12.27 -10.62 16.10
N ILE A 268 11.92 -11.54 15.19
CA ILE A 268 12.88 -12.14 14.24
C ILE A 268 13.48 -11.06 13.33
N ASN A 269 12.65 -10.21 12.73
CA ASN A 269 13.13 -9.15 11.86
C ASN A 269 14.08 -8.21 12.61
N ASN A 270 13.70 -7.75 13.81
CA ASN A 270 14.54 -6.86 14.61
C ASN A 270 15.84 -7.54 15.10
N SER A 271 15.87 -8.86 15.29
CA SER A 271 17.08 -9.58 15.73
C SER A 271 18.07 -9.83 14.59
N SER A 272 17.60 -10.02 13.36
CA SER A 272 18.46 -10.13 12.18
C SER A 272 19.22 -8.82 11.89
N PHE A 273 18.62 -7.67 12.17
CA PHE A 273 19.31 -6.38 12.10
C PHE A 273 20.41 -6.20 13.14
N ALA A 274 20.26 -6.79 14.32
CA ALA A 274 21.27 -6.71 15.39
C ALA A 274 22.50 -7.57 15.14
N SER A 275 22.37 -8.61 14.31
CA SER A 275 23.48 -9.55 14.00
C SER A 275 24.36 -9.11 12.83
N GLU A 276 23.93 -8.12 12.04
CA GLU A 276 24.66 -7.59 10.88
C GLU A 276 25.41 -6.26 11.18
N LYS A 277 25.32 -5.77 12.42
CA LYS A 277 26.10 -4.62 12.94
C LYS A 277 27.28 -5.09 13.76
#